data_cef78f757b7cf3987d1feb6176755f7a
#
_entry.id   cef78f757b7cf3987d1feb6176755f7a
#
_cell.length_a   1.000
_cell.length_b   1.000
_cell.length_c   1.000
_cell.angle_alpha   90.00
_cell.angle_beta   90.00
_cell.angle_gamma   90.00
#
_symmetry.space_group_name_H-M   'P 1'
#
loop_
_entity.id
_entity.type
_entity.pdbx_description
1 polymer ?
#
loop_
_entity_poly.entity_id
_entity_poly.type
_entity_poly.pdbx_seq_one_letter_code
_entity_poly.pdbx_strand_id
1 'polypeptide(L)'
;MLVFLKRWKIIYDKRRTRTMETIKINGKEYLLDIEQAKSQGLLREKYNRPRSWEEYVNTQPCGVNSTNDVYHIGEYDSFNSLEEAKAFCALGKLIQLRDAWWGDWRPNWEDNEYKYNIEIYFNRVDIAYHANLSYILAFPTAEMRDDFLSTFRDLIEQAKMFL
;
A
#
# COMPACT_ATOMS: atom_id res chain seq x y z
N MET A 1 -33.57 64.92 8.80
CA MET A 1 -32.88 64.20 9.90
C MET A 1 -32.57 62.81 9.41
N LEU A 2 -31.37 62.64 8.79
CA LEU A 2 -30.92 61.38 8.19
C LEU A 2 -30.01 60.68 9.18
N VAL A 3 -30.45 59.47 9.66
CA VAL A 3 -29.69 58.63 10.56
C VAL A 3 -28.75 57.78 9.72
N PHE A 4 -27.44 58.03 9.79
CA PHE A 4 -26.41 57.19 9.21
C PHE A 4 -26.19 55.93 10.05
N LEU A 5 -26.65 54.78 9.58
CA LEU A 5 -26.30 53.49 10.13
C LEU A 5 -24.89 53.10 9.65
N LYS A 6 -23.91 53.24 10.54
CA LYS A 6 -22.54 52.69 10.32
C LYS A 6 -22.59 51.14 10.33
N ARG A 7 -22.42 50.57 9.16
CA ARG A 7 -22.27 49.13 8.96
C ARG A 7 -20.88 48.74 9.46
N TRP A 8 -20.83 48.10 10.63
CA TRP A 8 -19.59 47.48 11.12
C TRP A 8 -19.32 46.23 10.28
N LYS A 9 -18.21 46.30 9.48
CA LYS A 9 -17.68 45.17 8.73
C LYS A 9 -16.88 44.33 9.73
N ILE A 10 -17.46 43.25 10.24
CA ILE A 10 -16.74 42.26 11.07
C ILE A 10 -15.77 41.58 10.15
N ILE A 11 -14.50 41.96 10.23
CA ILE A 11 -13.41 41.24 9.61
C ILE A 11 -13.16 40.03 10.49
N TYR A 12 -13.67 38.87 10.08
CA TYR A 12 -13.28 37.57 10.66
C TYR A 12 -11.82 37.33 10.31
N ASP A 13 -10.93 37.69 11.22
CA ASP A 13 -9.55 37.23 11.19
C ASP A 13 -9.55 35.70 11.51
N LYS A 14 -9.60 34.90 10.45
CA LYS A 14 -9.34 33.46 10.56
C LYS A 14 -7.87 33.27 10.93
N ARG A 15 -7.53 33.47 12.21
CA ARG A 15 -6.28 32.96 12.75
C ARG A 15 -6.31 31.45 12.57
N ARG A 16 -5.65 30.97 11.52
CA ARG A 16 -5.37 29.55 11.36
C ARG A 16 -4.70 29.09 12.65
N THR A 17 -5.40 28.30 13.43
CA THR A 17 -4.81 27.56 14.55
C THR A 17 -3.74 26.66 13.93
N ARG A 18 -2.46 27.07 14.06
CA ARG A 18 -1.33 26.24 13.61
C ARG A 18 -1.25 25.04 14.51
N THR A 19 -1.32 23.84 13.92
CA THR A 19 -1.11 22.60 14.64
C THR A 19 0.39 22.38 14.79
N MET A 20 0.89 22.57 16.02
CA MET A 20 2.30 22.38 16.35
C MET A 20 2.47 21.05 17.10
N GLU A 21 3.40 20.22 16.66
CA GLU A 21 3.78 18.98 17.34
C GLU A 21 5.24 19.03 17.81
N THR A 22 5.51 18.44 18.98
CA THR A 22 6.88 18.30 19.48
C THR A 22 7.47 16.99 18.96
N ILE A 23 8.61 17.09 18.26
CA ILE A 23 9.37 15.93 17.78
C ILE A 23 10.74 15.89 18.43
N LYS A 24 11.29 14.69 18.65
CA LYS A 24 12.63 14.48 19.18
C LYS A 24 13.56 13.95 18.09
N ILE A 25 14.64 14.68 17.82
CA ILE A 25 15.68 14.26 16.88
C ILE A 25 17.02 14.35 17.61
N ASN A 26 17.75 13.25 17.68
CA ASN A 26 19.06 13.16 18.33
C ASN A 26 19.06 13.70 19.79
N GLY A 27 17.97 13.41 20.54
CA GLY A 27 17.82 13.82 21.92
C GLY A 27 17.41 15.29 22.16
N LYS A 28 17.25 16.08 21.09
CA LYS A 28 16.77 17.47 21.17
C LYS A 28 15.31 17.55 20.77
N GLU A 29 14.55 18.41 21.41
CA GLU A 29 13.13 18.67 21.10
C GLU A 29 12.99 19.80 20.10
N TYR A 30 12.12 19.63 19.12
CA TYR A 30 11.78 20.61 18.09
C TYR A 30 10.26 20.76 18.00
N LEU A 31 9.80 21.97 17.75
CA LEU A 31 8.40 22.24 17.39
C LEU A 31 8.25 22.20 15.87
N LEU A 32 7.37 21.33 15.40
CA LEU A 32 7.07 21.14 13.98
C LEU A 32 5.70 21.76 13.67
N ASP A 33 5.68 22.73 12.74
CA ASP A 33 4.45 23.23 12.15
C ASP A 33 4.00 22.23 11.08
N ILE A 34 2.99 21.41 11.42
CA ILE A 34 2.50 20.33 10.59
C ILE A 34 1.96 20.85 9.24
N GLU A 35 1.19 21.93 9.27
CA GLU A 35 0.61 22.49 8.04
C GLU A 35 1.68 23.04 7.11
N GLN A 36 2.67 23.72 7.66
CA GLN A 36 3.81 24.21 6.88
C GLN A 36 4.65 23.07 6.33
N ALA A 37 4.93 22.05 7.13
CA ALA A 37 5.72 20.90 6.70
C ALA A 37 5.00 20.09 5.61
N LYS A 38 3.68 19.91 5.69
CA LYS A 38 2.86 19.31 4.61
C LYS A 38 2.92 20.12 3.33
N SER A 39 2.73 21.44 3.43
CA SER A 39 2.76 22.35 2.26
C SER A 39 4.11 22.39 1.54
N GLN A 40 5.19 22.12 2.26
CA GLN A 40 6.55 22.04 1.73
C GLN A 40 6.97 20.64 1.29
N GLY A 41 6.07 19.62 1.40
CA GLY A 41 6.37 18.24 1.05
C GLY A 41 7.38 17.56 1.98
N LEU A 42 7.64 18.13 3.17
CA LEU A 42 8.57 17.58 4.17
C LEU A 42 7.95 16.46 4.99
N LEU A 43 6.62 16.41 5.08
CA LEU A 43 5.88 15.32 5.68
C LEU A 43 5.33 14.43 4.58
N ARG A 44 5.80 13.20 4.56
CA ARG A 44 5.17 12.14 3.78
C ARG A 44 4.25 11.37 4.72
N GLU A 45 3.01 11.18 4.32
CA GLU A 45 2.14 10.25 5.03
C GLU A 45 2.82 8.89 5.06
N LYS A 46 2.99 8.35 6.26
CA LYS A 46 3.42 6.96 6.39
C LYS A 46 2.25 6.12 5.91
N TYR A 47 2.34 5.60 4.68
CA TYR A 47 1.37 4.63 4.21
C TYR A 47 1.29 3.51 5.23
N ASN A 48 0.12 3.34 5.81
CA ASN A 48 -0.14 2.26 6.75
C ASN A 48 -0.37 0.98 5.94
N ARG A 49 0.74 0.41 5.44
CA ARG A 49 0.71 -0.82 4.66
C ARG A 49 0.37 -1.98 5.58
N PRO A 50 -0.62 -2.80 5.20
CA PRO A 50 -0.97 -3.95 6.02
C PRO A 50 0.23 -4.91 6.10
N ARG A 51 0.47 -5.44 7.30
CA ARG A 51 1.55 -6.38 7.60
C ARG A 51 1.08 -7.82 7.69
N SER A 52 -0.23 -8.04 7.59
CA SER A 52 -0.85 -9.36 7.50
C SER A 52 -2.10 -9.32 6.64
N TRP A 53 -2.59 -10.50 6.26
CA TRP A 53 -3.87 -10.62 5.55
C TRP A 53 -5.04 -10.15 6.43
N GLU A 54 -5.04 -10.49 7.71
CA GLU A 54 -6.06 -10.11 8.68
C GLU A 54 -6.11 -8.59 8.85
N GLU A 55 -4.95 -7.93 8.93
CA GLU A 55 -4.88 -6.47 8.99
C GLU A 55 -5.47 -5.85 7.72
N TYR A 56 -5.13 -6.38 6.54
CA TYR A 56 -5.69 -5.91 5.27
C TYR A 56 -7.22 -6.02 5.24
N VAL A 57 -7.77 -7.19 5.57
CA VAL A 57 -9.22 -7.42 5.58
C VAL A 57 -9.96 -6.47 6.51
N ASN A 58 -9.39 -6.17 7.69
CA ASN A 58 -9.98 -5.25 8.66
C ASN A 58 -10.00 -3.80 8.19
N THR A 59 -9.19 -3.42 7.21
CA THR A 59 -9.16 -2.05 6.66
C THR A 59 -10.15 -1.86 5.51
N GLN A 60 -10.76 -2.94 4.97
CA GLN A 60 -11.69 -2.85 3.85
C GLN A 60 -13.10 -2.48 4.31
N PRO A 61 -13.76 -1.47 3.69
CA PRO A 61 -15.06 -0.97 4.11
C PRO A 61 -16.23 -1.94 3.84
N CYS A 62 -16.06 -2.94 3.00
CA CYS A 62 -17.10 -3.92 2.65
C CYS A 62 -16.47 -5.29 2.43
N GLY A 63 -16.82 -6.22 3.31
CA GLY A 63 -16.88 -7.66 3.10
C GLY A 63 -15.97 -8.26 2.03
N VAL A 64 -14.65 -8.10 2.17
CA VAL A 64 -13.76 -9.11 1.61
C VAL A 64 -14.16 -10.39 2.33
N ASN A 65 -14.84 -11.30 1.64
CA ASN A 65 -15.17 -12.59 2.22
C ASN A 65 -13.88 -13.25 2.66
N SER A 66 -13.62 -13.23 3.94
CA SER A 66 -12.51 -13.92 4.60
C SER A 66 -12.75 -15.43 4.62
N THR A 67 -13.44 -15.95 3.62
CA THR A 67 -13.65 -17.37 3.52
C THR A 67 -12.31 -18.01 3.19
N ASN A 68 -11.81 -18.76 4.15
CA ASN A 68 -10.79 -19.78 3.91
C ASN A 68 -11.33 -20.90 2.99
N ASP A 69 -12.47 -20.68 2.38
CA ASP A 69 -13.12 -21.65 1.53
C ASP A 69 -12.44 -21.65 0.17
N VAL A 70 -12.06 -22.82 -0.23
CA VAL A 70 -11.66 -23.12 -1.60
C VAL A 70 -12.82 -22.71 -2.50
N TYR A 71 -12.66 -21.65 -3.28
CA TYR A 71 -13.67 -21.23 -4.21
C TYR A 71 -13.87 -22.31 -5.27
N HIS A 72 -15.04 -22.91 -5.28
CA HIS A 72 -15.54 -23.61 -6.46
C HIS A 72 -15.90 -22.56 -7.51
N ILE A 73 -15.02 -22.33 -8.45
CA ILE A 73 -15.30 -21.50 -9.62
C ILE A 73 -16.09 -22.36 -10.61
N GLY A 74 -17.35 -22.65 -10.28
CA GLY A 74 -18.24 -23.44 -11.12
C GLY A 74 -18.11 -24.96 -11.01
N GLU A 75 -19.04 -25.67 -11.64
CA GLU A 75 -19.12 -27.15 -11.61
C GLU A 75 -17.94 -27.86 -12.31
N TYR A 76 -17.14 -27.12 -13.08
CA TYR A 76 -16.09 -27.67 -13.95
C TYR A 76 -14.68 -27.18 -13.63
N ASP A 77 -14.52 -26.20 -12.72
CA ASP A 77 -13.22 -25.62 -12.40
C ASP A 77 -12.75 -26.13 -11.03
N SER A 78 -12.24 -27.33 -11.00
CA SER A 78 -11.59 -27.90 -9.82
C SER A 78 -10.08 -27.85 -9.98
N PHE A 79 -9.39 -27.49 -8.89
CA PHE A 79 -7.95 -27.69 -8.83
C PHE A 79 -7.60 -29.17 -8.78
N ASN A 80 -6.46 -29.55 -9.39
CA ASN A 80 -6.01 -30.94 -9.42
C ASN A 80 -5.57 -31.46 -8.04
N SER A 81 -5.24 -30.56 -7.12
CA SER A 81 -4.83 -30.90 -5.77
C SER A 81 -5.20 -29.80 -4.76
N LEU A 82 -5.22 -30.18 -3.48
CA LEU A 82 -5.41 -29.24 -2.37
C LEU A 82 -4.25 -28.22 -2.30
N GLU A 83 -3.04 -28.66 -2.64
CA GLU A 83 -1.85 -27.80 -2.68
C GLU A 83 -2.00 -26.71 -3.74
N GLU A 84 -2.48 -27.06 -4.93
CA GLU A 84 -2.75 -26.13 -6.02
C GLU A 84 -3.83 -25.11 -5.62
N ALA A 85 -4.94 -25.57 -5.01
CA ALA A 85 -5.99 -24.71 -4.51
C ALA A 85 -5.48 -23.71 -3.46
N LYS A 86 -4.67 -24.19 -2.50
CA LYS A 86 -4.05 -23.33 -1.47
C LYS A 86 -3.09 -22.31 -2.09
N ALA A 87 -2.28 -22.73 -3.06
CA ALA A 87 -1.35 -21.83 -3.75
C ALA A 87 -2.09 -20.74 -4.53
N PHE A 88 -3.20 -21.08 -5.17
CA PHE A 88 -4.03 -20.10 -5.86
C PHE A 88 -4.69 -19.09 -4.90
N CYS A 89 -5.19 -19.57 -3.76
CA CYS A 89 -5.70 -18.69 -2.70
C CYS A 89 -4.60 -17.76 -2.16
N ALA A 90 -3.39 -18.27 -1.98
CA ALA A 90 -2.25 -17.47 -1.55
C ALA A 90 -1.88 -16.39 -2.58
N LEU A 91 -1.90 -16.73 -3.88
CA LEU A 91 -1.68 -15.78 -4.96
C LEU A 91 -2.73 -14.67 -4.93
N GLY A 92 -4.02 -15.00 -4.79
CA GLY A 92 -5.10 -14.03 -4.69
C GLY A 92 -4.92 -13.04 -3.54
N LYS A 93 -4.47 -13.53 -2.36
CA LYS A 93 -4.13 -12.68 -1.22
C LYS A 93 -2.93 -11.78 -1.52
N LEU A 94 -1.87 -12.32 -2.11
CA LEU A 94 -0.67 -11.55 -2.48
C LEU A 94 -0.96 -10.42 -3.45
N ILE A 95 -1.82 -10.64 -4.45
CA ILE A 95 -2.23 -9.60 -5.40
C ILE A 95 -2.91 -8.44 -4.67
N GLN A 96 -3.84 -8.71 -3.77
CA GLN A 96 -4.55 -7.68 -3.03
C GLN A 96 -3.64 -6.94 -2.04
N LEU A 97 -2.75 -7.65 -1.35
CA LEU A 97 -1.73 -7.06 -0.47
C LEU A 97 -0.77 -6.17 -1.26
N ARG A 98 -0.28 -6.65 -2.41
CA ARG A 98 0.55 -5.87 -3.34
C ARG A 98 -0.13 -4.57 -3.75
N ASP A 99 -1.40 -4.63 -4.16
CA ASP A 99 -2.15 -3.45 -4.59
C ASP A 99 -2.32 -2.44 -3.45
N ALA A 100 -2.55 -2.91 -2.22
CA ALA A 100 -2.58 -2.07 -1.04
C ALA A 100 -1.21 -1.43 -0.73
N TRP A 101 -0.12 -2.13 -1.01
CA TRP A 101 1.24 -1.61 -0.82
C TRP A 101 1.65 -0.61 -1.89
N TRP A 102 1.14 -0.76 -3.12
CA TRP A 102 1.37 0.18 -4.21
C TRP A 102 0.77 1.56 -3.94
N GLY A 103 -0.35 1.64 -3.22
CA GLY A 103 -1.12 2.87 -3.12
C GLY A 103 -1.59 3.32 -4.50
N ASP A 104 -1.17 4.53 -4.90
CA ASP A 104 -1.51 5.09 -6.22
C ASP A 104 -0.56 4.65 -7.35
N TRP A 105 0.57 4.04 -7.03
CA TRP A 105 1.51 3.58 -8.05
C TRP A 105 0.92 2.42 -8.85
N ARG A 106 1.15 2.44 -10.16
CA ARG A 106 0.83 1.34 -11.09
C ARG A 106 2.01 1.16 -12.04
N PRO A 107 2.43 -0.10 -12.30
CA PRO A 107 3.50 -0.35 -13.25
C PRO A 107 3.07 0.02 -14.66
N ASN A 108 3.89 0.82 -15.33
CA ASN A 108 3.80 1.02 -16.78
C ASN A 108 4.80 0.07 -17.45
N TRP A 109 4.30 -0.90 -18.21
CA TRP A 109 5.13 -1.90 -18.87
C TRP A 109 5.66 -1.45 -20.24
N GLU A 110 5.22 -0.27 -20.71
CA GLU A 110 5.63 0.30 -21.98
C GLU A 110 6.83 1.27 -21.83
N ASP A 111 7.14 1.70 -20.60
CA ASP A 111 8.30 2.55 -20.33
C ASP A 111 9.57 1.72 -20.10
N ASN A 112 10.72 2.41 -20.08
CA ASN A 112 12.02 1.79 -19.82
C ASN A 112 12.45 1.90 -18.35
N GLU A 113 11.54 2.29 -17.43
CA GLU A 113 11.85 2.35 -16.02
C GLU A 113 11.88 0.96 -15.41
N TYR A 114 12.86 0.70 -14.57
CA TYR A 114 12.98 -0.58 -13.88
C TYR A 114 11.89 -0.74 -12.83
N LYS A 115 11.26 -1.92 -12.82
CA LYS A 115 10.37 -2.41 -11.78
C LYS A 115 11.10 -3.51 -11.02
N TYR A 116 10.99 -3.50 -9.70
CA TYR A 116 11.67 -4.45 -8.82
C TYR A 116 10.72 -5.61 -8.53
N ASN A 117 11.12 -6.83 -8.88
CA ASN A 117 10.22 -7.98 -8.93
C ASN A 117 10.62 -9.04 -7.91
N ILE A 118 9.60 -9.78 -7.44
CA ILE A 118 9.77 -11.08 -6.81
C ILE A 118 9.35 -12.09 -7.86
N GLU A 119 10.22 -13.03 -8.17
CA GLU A 119 9.99 -14.06 -9.18
C GLU A 119 10.42 -15.45 -8.69
N ILE A 120 10.07 -16.48 -9.45
CA ILE A 120 10.51 -17.83 -9.16
C ILE A 120 11.57 -18.23 -10.19
N TYR A 121 12.79 -18.44 -9.70
CA TYR A 121 13.91 -18.88 -10.50
C TYR A 121 14.45 -20.22 -9.98
N PHE A 122 14.52 -21.24 -10.84
CA PHE A 122 14.88 -22.62 -10.45
C PHE A 122 14.13 -23.13 -9.19
N ASN A 123 12.82 -22.92 -9.15
CA ASN A 123 11.93 -23.31 -8.04
C ASN A 123 12.27 -22.64 -6.69
N ARG A 124 12.93 -21.49 -6.71
CA ARG A 124 13.27 -20.67 -5.54
C ARG A 124 12.72 -19.27 -5.72
N VAL A 125 12.28 -18.69 -4.62
CA VAL A 125 11.94 -17.28 -4.59
C VAL A 125 13.21 -16.47 -4.78
N ASP A 126 13.23 -15.65 -5.82
CA ASP A 126 14.35 -14.79 -6.19
C ASP A 126 13.87 -13.34 -6.38
N ILE A 127 14.81 -12.43 -6.44
CA ILE A 127 14.57 -11.01 -6.65
C ILE A 127 15.26 -10.56 -7.94
N ALA A 128 14.53 -9.79 -8.73
CA ALA A 128 15.02 -9.27 -9.99
C ALA A 128 14.57 -7.81 -10.22
N TYR A 129 14.99 -7.24 -11.33
CA TYR A 129 14.49 -5.96 -11.83
C TYR A 129 14.42 -6.00 -13.35
N HIS A 130 13.30 -5.56 -13.89
CA HIS A 130 13.05 -5.56 -15.33
C HIS A 130 12.32 -4.28 -15.75
N ALA A 131 12.60 -3.78 -16.95
CA ALA A 131 11.91 -2.62 -17.50
C ALA A 131 10.62 -3.03 -18.21
N ASN A 132 10.67 -4.02 -19.10
CA ASN A 132 9.63 -4.31 -20.10
C ASN A 132 8.96 -5.66 -19.91
N LEU A 133 9.19 -6.35 -18.80
CA LEU A 133 8.55 -7.63 -18.48
C LEU A 133 7.53 -7.45 -17.37
N SER A 134 6.31 -7.95 -17.60
CA SER A 134 5.26 -7.86 -16.60
C SER A 134 5.36 -9.00 -15.60
N TYR A 135 5.39 -8.65 -14.32
CA TYR A 135 5.42 -9.58 -13.20
C TYR A 135 4.26 -9.33 -12.25
N ILE A 136 3.73 -10.40 -11.68
CA ILE A 136 2.63 -10.30 -10.69
C ILE A 136 3.08 -9.50 -9.47
N LEU A 137 4.27 -9.77 -8.95
CA LEU A 137 4.83 -9.11 -7.77
C LEU A 137 5.93 -8.11 -8.19
N ALA A 138 5.51 -6.97 -8.75
CA ALA A 138 6.38 -5.87 -9.13
C ALA A 138 6.18 -4.68 -8.19
N PHE A 139 7.26 -3.92 -7.96
CA PHE A 139 7.29 -2.79 -7.02
C PHE A 139 8.07 -1.61 -7.58
N PRO A 140 7.75 -0.37 -7.15
CA PRO A 140 8.44 0.83 -7.62
C PRO A 140 9.88 0.97 -7.10
N THR A 141 10.21 0.33 -5.97
CA THR A 141 11.54 0.41 -5.36
C THR A 141 12.01 -0.94 -4.82
N ALA A 142 13.32 -1.12 -4.74
CA ALA A 142 13.94 -2.30 -4.16
C ALA A 142 13.55 -2.47 -2.68
N GLU A 143 13.53 -1.38 -1.93
CA GLU A 143 13.19 -1.40 -0.51
C GLU A 143 11.76 -1.90 -0.28
N MET A 144 10.80 -1.45 -1.12
CA MET A 144 9.40 -1.90 -1.02
C MET A 144 9.29 -3.39 -1.34
N ARG A 145 9.98 -3.87 -2.38
CA ARG A 145 10.04 -5.29 -2.74
C ARG A 145 10.61 -6.13 -1.59
N ASP A 146 11.73 -5.72 -1.02
CA ASP A 146 12.44 -6.46 0.02
C ASP A 146 11.62 -6.50 1.33
N ASP A 147 10.98 -5.41 1.69
CA ASP A 147 10.08 -5.34 2.84
C ASP A 147 8.82 -6.21 2.62
N PHE A 148 8.25 -6.19 1.41
CA PHE A 148 7.13 -7.06 1.05
C PHE A 148 7.53 -8.54 1.09
N LEU A 149 8.66 -8.90 0.51
CA LEU A 149 9.19 -10.26 0.52
C LEU A 149 9.42 -10.75 1.96
N SER A 150 10.03 -9.94 2.81
CA SER A 150 10.29 -10.31 4.19
C SER A 150 9.00 -10.47 5.01
N THR A 151 8.00 -9.60 4.75
CA THR A 151 6.73 -9.58 5.47
C THR A 151 5.84 -10.77 5.10
N PHE A 152 5.80 -11.15 3.81
CA PHE A 152 4.85 -12.15 3.29
C PHE A 152 5.54 -13.41 2.74
N ARG A 153 6.74 -13.71 3.22
CA ARG A 153 7.56 -14.81 2.69
C ARG A 153 6.83 -16.15 2.65
N ASP A 154 6.14 -16.52 3.72
CA ASP A 154 5.42 -17.80 3.79
C ASP A 154 4.28 -17.86 2.78
N LEU A 155 3.58 -16.74 2.56
CA LEU A 155 2.51 -16.65 1.56
C LEU A 155 3.08 -16.72 0.13
N ILE A 156 4.24 -16.12 -0.12
CA ILE A 156 4.95 -16.18 -1.40
C ILE A 156 5.42 -17.62 -1.68
N GLU A 157 6.01 -18.31 -0.70
CA GLU A 157 6.41 -19.70 -0.85
C GLU A 157 5.20 -20.62 -1.12
N GLN A 158 4.05 -20.33 -0.50
CA GLN A 158 2.82 -21.07 -0.77
C GLN A 158 2.29 -20.85 -2.19
N ALA A 159 2.40 -19.63 -2.71
CA ALA A 159 1.92 -19.26 -4.04
C ALA A 159 2.92 -19.57 -5.17
N LYS A 160 4.13 -20.01 -4.87
CA LYS A 160 5.27 -20.03 -5.81
C LYS A 160 5.04 -20.77 -7.11
N MET A 161 4.14 -21.74 -7.15
CA MET A 161 3.83 -22.47 -8.39
C MET A 161 3.09 -21.62 -9.44
N PHE A 162 2.59 -20.45 -9.05
CA PHE A 162 1.88 -19.49 -9.91
C PHE A 162 2.63 -18.16 -10.11
N LEU A 163 3.78 -17.99 -9.50
CA LEU A 163 4.65 -16.83 -9.65
C LEU A 163 5.76 -17.11 -10.64
#